data_167928e00a18f4d5953eb430e88c3ca1
#
_entry.id   167928e00a18f4d5953eb430e88c3ca1
#
_cell.length_a   1.000
_cell.length_b   1.000
_cell.length_c   1.000
_cell.angle_alpha   90.00
_cell.angle_beta   90.00
_cell.angle_gamma   90.00
#
_symmetry.space_group_name_H-M   'P 1'
#
loop_
_entity.id
_entity.type
_entity.pdbx_description
1 polymer ?
#
loop_
_entity_poly.entity_id
_entity_poly.type
_entity_poly.pdbx_seq_one_letter_code
_entity_poly.pdbx_strand_id
1 'polypeptide(L)' 'MDFISSFITLIEQRKLEVAQAVVDGHVVNFETYQRLVGQHQGLEESLTILNNLLEEQNRDVEH' A
#
# COMPACT_ATOMS: atom_id res chain seq x y z
N MET A 1 -11.92 -0.71 16.54
CA MET A 1 -10.88 -1.00 15.53
C MET A 1 -9.60 -0.28 15.94
N ASP A 2 -8.49 -0.99 15.97
CA ASP A 2 -7.25 -0.38 16.42
C ASP A 2 -6.60 0.45 15.31
N PHE A 3 -5.59 1.22 15.69
CA PHE A 3 -4.89 2.13 14.80
C PHE A 3 -4.22 1.37 13.63
N ILE A 4 -3.60 0.25 13.94
CA ILE A 4 -2.88 -0.52 12.91
C ILE A 4 -3.85 -1.07 11.86
N SER A 5 -4.96 -1.63 12.29
CA SER A 5 -5.97 -2.15 11.35
C SER A 5 -6.52 -1.04 10.47
N SER A 6 -6.80 0.12 11.07
CA SER A 6 -7.28 1.27 10.31
C SER A 6 -6.26 1.74 9.29
N PHE A 7 -4.99 1.78 9.69
CA PHE A 7 -3.91 2.19 8.80
C PHE A 7 -3.81 1.25 7.59
N ILE A 8 -3.84 -0.06 7.84
CA ILE A 8 -3.76 -1.04 6.76
C ILE A 8 -4.93 -0.87 5.79
N THR A 9 -6.14 -0.71 6.34
CA THR A 9 -7.33 -0.54 5.50
C THR A 9 -7.21 0.68 4.61
N LEU A 10 -6.74 1.80 5.16
CA LEU A 10 -6.60 3.03 4.38
C LEU A 10 -5.54 2.89 3.29
N ILE A 11 -4.43 2.21 3.58
CA ILE A 11 -3.40 1.98 2.58
C ILE A 11 -3.95 1.10 1.45
N GLU A 12 -4.69 0.05 1.79
CA GLU A 12 -5.26 -0.84 0.78
C GLU A 12 -6.28 -0.12 -0.09
N GLN A 13 -7.09 0.76 0.51
CA GLN A 13 -8.02 1.58 -0.27
C GLN A 13 -7.28 2.50 -1.22
N ARG A 14 -6.23 3.14 -0.75
CA ARG A 14 -5.44 4.04 -1.59
C ARG A 14 -4.79 3.29 -2.75
N LYS A 15 -4.28 2.09 -2.46
CA LYS A 15 -3.69 1.24 -3.47
C LYS A 15 -4.70 0.92 -4.58
N LEU A 16 -5.91 0.58 -4.17
CA LEU A 16 -6.97 0.27 -5.11
C LEU A 16 -7.35 1.48 -5.97
N GLU A 17 -7.44 2.65 -5.35
CA GLU A 17 -7.76 3.88 -6.07
C GLU A 17 -6.72 4.18 -7.15
N VAL A 18 -5.44 4.01 -6.80
CA VAL A 18 -4.36 4.25 -7.75
C VAL A 18 -4.43 3.25 -8.91
N ALA A 19 -4.67 1.98 -8.58
CA ALA A 19 -4.79 0.94 -9.61
C ALA A 19 -5.97 1.22 -10.54
N GLN A 20 -7.09 1.66 -10.01
CA GLN A 20 -8.27 1.98 -10.81
C GLN A 20 -8.01 3.18 -11.72
N ALA A 21 -7.25 4.16 -11.26
CA ALA A 21 -6.90 5.30 -12.10
C ALA A 21 -6.13 4.88 -13.34
N VAL A 22 -5.26 3.87 -13.21
CA VAL A 22 -4.52 3.34 -14.36
C VAL A 22 -5.46 2.60 -15.30
N VAL A 23 -6.31 1.73 -14.75
CA VAL A 23 -7.21 0.88 -15.54
C VAL A 23 -8.26 1.72 -16.27
N ASP A 24 -8.79 2.76 -15.63
CA ASP A 24 -9.88 3.56 -16.19
C ASP A 24 -9.41 4.52 -17.28
N GLY A 25 -8.14 4.52 -17.60
CA GLY A 25 -7.64 5.35 -18.69
C GLY A 25 -7.51 6.83 -18.35
N HIS A 26 -7.44 7.16 -17.07
CA HIS A 26 -7.19 8.54 -16.66
C HIS A 26 -5.71 8.92 -16.85
N VAL A 27 -4.94 8.00 -17.40
CA VAL A 27 -3.54 8.22 -17.71
C VAL A 27 -3.47 8.91 -19.07
N VAL A 28 -3.02 10.17 -19.06
CA VAL A 28 -2.96 10.96 -20.29
C VAL A 28 -1.58 10.95 -20.93
N ASN A 29 -0.54 10.51 -20.20
CA ASN A 29 0.79 10.43 -20.75
C ASN A 29 1.62 9.44 -19.95
N PHE A 30 2.83 9.16 -20.48
CA PHE A 30 3.73 8.17 -19.86
C PHE A 30 4.22 8.61 -18.49
N GLU A 31 4.45 9.90 -18.30
CA GLU A 31 4.90 10.40 -17.02
C GLU A 31 3.86 10.18 -15.92
N THR A 32 2.60 10.44 -16.24
CA THR A 32 1.51 10.19 -15.29
C THR A 32 1.42 8.70 -14.97
N TYR A 33 1.56 7.85 -15.98
CA TYR A 33 1.55 6.40 -15.79
C TYR A 33 2.67 5.98 -14.84
N GLN A 34 3.89 6.45 -15.07
CA GLN A 34 5.03 6.10 -14.22
C GLN A 34 4.82 6.55 -12.78
N ARG A 35 4.24 7.74 -12.59
CA ARG A 35 3.98 8.25 -11.25
C ARG A 35 2.96 7.37 -10.52
N LEU A 36 1.89 6.98 -11.20
CA LEU A 36 0.87 6.14 -10.59
C LEU A 36 1.41 4.76 -10.24
N VAL A 37 2.21 4.17 -11.12
CA VAL A 37 2.85 2.88 -10.85
C VAL A 37 3.77 3.00 -9.64
N GLY A 38 4.55 4.09 -9.58
CA GLY A 38 5.43 4.33 -8.43
C GLY A 38 4.67 4.48 -7.12
N GLN A 39 3.54 5.18 -7.15
CA GLN A 39 2.69 5.29 -5.97
C GLN A 39 2.17 3.94 -5.51
N HIS A 40 1.72 3.13 -6.44
CA HIS A 40 1.22 1.80 -6.13
C HIS A 40 2.32 0.94 -5.50
N GLN A 41 3.51 0.96 -6.09
CA GLN A 41 4.65 0.22 -5.57
C GLN A 41 5.05 0.69 -4.18
N GLY A 42 5.04 2.00 -3.95
CA GLY A 42 5.35 2.55 -2.64
C GLY A 42 4.35 2.12 -1.58
N LEU A 43 3.08 2.09 -1.93
CA LEU A 43 2.05 1.64 -1.00
C LEU A 43 2.21 0.16 -0.68
N GLU A 44 2.52 -0.66 -1.68
CA GLU A 44 2.77 -2.09 -1.44
C GLU A 44 3.99 -2.30 -0.55
N GLU A 45 5.05 -1.57 -0.81
CA GLU A 45 6.27 -1.66 0.00
C GLU A 45 5.99 -1.27 1.44
N SER A 46 5.19 -0.23 1.65
CA SER A 46 4.82 0.20 3.00
C SER A 46 4.09 -0.90 3.74
N LEU A 47 3.16 -1.58 3.09
CA LEU A 47 2.45 -2.70 3.70
C LEU A 47 3.39 -3.86 4.02
N THR A 48 4.33 -4.15 3.14
CA THR A 48 5.31 -5.21 3.37
C THR A 48 6.16 -4.90 4.59
N ILE A 49 6.64 -3.66 4.70
CA ILE A 49 7.44 -3.24 5.85
C ILE A 49 6.64 -3.38 7.15
N LEU A 50 5.40 -2.91 7.13
CA LEU A 50 4.55 -3.00 8.31
C LEU A 50 4.30 -4.45 8.71
N ASN A 51 3.99 -5.32 7.75
CA ASN A 51 3.73 -6.72 8.03
C ASN A 51 4.97 -7.39 8.62
N ASN A 52 6.15 -7.05 8.11
CA ASN A 52 7.39 -7.61 8.64
C ASN A 52 7.62 -7.18 10.09
N LEU A 53 7.34 -5.92 10.39
CA LEU A 53 7.46 -5.42 11.76
C LEU A 53 6.50 -6.12 12.70
N LEU A 54 5.28 -6.33 12.26
CA LEU A 54 4.28 -7.02 13.07
C LEU A 54 4.68 -8.46 13.34
N GLU A 55 5.24 -9.15 12.35
CA GLU A 55 5.72 -10.51 12.53
C GLU A 55 6.88 -10.56 13.53
N GLU A 56 7.80 -9.62 13.46
CA GLU A 56 8.91 -9.57 14.40
C GLU A 56 8.42 -9.38 15.83
N GLN A 57 7.45 -8.50 16.03
CA GLN A 57 6.89 -8.27 17.36
C GLN A 57 6.18 -9.52 17.88
N ASN A 58 5.47 -10.21 17.02
CA ASN A 58 4.80 -11.45 17.42
C ASN A 58 5.80 -12.53 17.83
N ARG A 59 6.91 -12.61 17.12
CA ARG A 59 7.96 -13.57 17.48
C ARG A 59 8.58 -13.26 18.84
N ASP A 60 8.81 -11.99 19.09
CA ASP A 60 9.36 -11.56 20.38
C ASP A 60 8.41 -11.89 21.52
N VAL A 61 7.11 -11.72 21.30
CA VAL A 61 6.12 -12.01 22.31
C VAL A 61 6.03 -13.50 22.61
N GLU A 62 6.26 -14.35 21.62
CA GLU A 62 6.17 -15.79 21.79
C GLU A 62 7.35 -16.38 22.56
N HIS A 63 8.40 -15.63 22.73
CA HIS A 63 9.53 -16.08 23.52
C HIS A 63 9.36 -15.73 24.99
#